data_a624bf504d8c8a165c9971a64c45cbfe
#
_entry.id   a624bf504d8c8a165c9971a64c45cbfe
#
_cell.length_a   1.000
_cell.length_b   1.000
_cell.length_c   1.000
_cell.angle_alpha   90.00
_cell.angle_beta   90.00
_cell.angle_gamma   90.00
#
_symmetry.space_group_name_H-M   'P 1'
#
loop_
_entity.id
_entity.type
_entity.pdbx_description
1 polymer ?
#
loop_
_entity_poly.entity_id
_entity_poly.type
_entity_poly.pdbx_seq_one_letter_code
_entity_poly.pdbx_strand_id
1 'polypeptide(L)'
;MTPAGDAPGSPPPPPRRLSVPDRPRPASPGDEVSRLVASLLAAKGVLTAVSALAVMAVLPWVTASLRTAVAESGAALPPALAWTLERPWILFALALQAFVSGVCMVVTRRGRWIHLAVSSVTLAVLVLFLGLCLLAIVRSMAGLAAGS
;
A
#
# COMPACT_ATOMS: atom_id res chain seq x y z
N MET A 1 1.32 -90.42 -7.74
CA MET A 1 2.17 -89.26 -7.37
C MET A 1 2.50 -88.56 -8.67
N THR A 2 1.78 -87.48 -8.95
CA THR A 2 1.93 -86.62 -10.15
C THR A 2 2.76 -85.40 -9.78
N PRO A 3 3.86 -85.09 -10.49
CA PRO A 3 4.64 -83.91 -10.19
C PRO A 3 3.86 -82.67 -10.61
N ALA A 4 3.83 -81.73 -9.73
CA ALA A 4 3.22 -80.41 -9.95
C ALA A 4 3.94 -79.68 -11.08
N GLY A 5 3.17 -79.26 -12.11
CA GLY A 5 3.68 -78.47 -13.23
C GLY A 5 4.10 -77.08 -12.83
N ASP A 6 5.27 -76.69 -13.31
CA ASP A 6 5.80 -75.34 -13.20
C ASP A 6 4.83 -74.33 -13.83
N ALA A 7 4.40 -73.37 -13.03
CA ALA A 7 3.61 -72.25 -13.51
C ALA A 7 4.47 -71.43 -14.47
N PRO A 8 3.93 -70.97 -15.63
CA PRO A 8 4.68 -70.16 -16.56
C PRO A 8 5.05 -68.77 -15.88
N GLY A 9 6.36 -68.47 -15.90
CA GLY A 9 6.95 -67.33 -15.23
C GLY A 9 6.26 -66.03 -15.63
N SER A 10 5.91 -65.25 -14.62
CA SER A 10 5.36 -63.88 -14.78
C SER A 10 6.35 -63.02 -15.60
N PRO A 11 5.87 -62.24 -16.54
CA PRO A 11 6.75 -61.39 -17.33
C PRO A 11 7.54 -60.43 -16.39
N PRO A 12 8.81 -60.13 -16.69
CA PRO A 12 9.63 -59.24 -15.86
C PRO A 12 8.97 -57.85 -15.74
N PRO A 13 9.03 -57.22 -14.56
CA PRO A 13 8.45 -55.90 -14.37
C PRO A 13 9.10 -54.92 -15.34
N PRO A 14 8.33 -53.98 -15.91
CA PRO A 14 8.86 -52.98 -16.83
C PRO A 14 9.95 -52.17 -16.15
N PRO A 15 11.03 -51.77 -16.88
CA PRO A 15 12.13 -51.01 -16.32
C PRO A 15 11.58 -49.73 -15.69
N ARG A 16 11.90 -49.50 -14.41
CA ARG A 16 11.60 -48.26 -13.73
C ARG A 16 12.21 -47.15 -14.57
N ARG A 17 11.35 -46.35 -15.21
CA ARG A 17 11.78 -45.07 -15.81
C ARG A 17 12.36 -44.23 -14.68
N LEU A 18 13.68 -44.14 -14.64
CA LEU A 18 14.36 -43.12 -13.81
C LEU A 18 13.74 -41.80 -14.20
N SER A 19 12.96 -41.20 -13.29
CA SER A 19 12.46 -39.86 -13.46
C SER A 19 13.68 -38.95 -13.63
N VAL A 20 13.96 -38.56 -14.86
CA VAL A 20 14.97 -37.54 -15.16
C VAL A 20 14.55 -36.32 -14.32
N PRO A 21 15.43 -35.81 -13.42
CA PRO A 21 15.10 -34.65 -12.63
C PRO A 21 14.65 -33.54 -13.59
N ASP A 22 13.43 -33.04 -13.37
CA ASP A 22 12.85 -31.97 -14.19
C ASP A 22 13.87 -30.84 -14.27
N ARG A 23 14.49 -30.67 -15.43
CA ARG A 23 15.34 -29.51 -15.68
C ARG A 23 14.46 -28.28 -15.44
N PRO A 24 14.91 -27.31 -14.61
CA PRO A 24 14.17 -26.09 -14.41
C PRO A 24 13.84 -25.51 -15.78
N ARG A 25 12.56 -25.43 -16.12
CA ARG A 25 12.11 -24.80 -17.38
C ARG A 25 12.65 -23.37 -17.39
N PRO A 26 13.28 -22.94 -18.48
CA PRO A 26 13.66 -21.53 -18.61
C PRO A 26 12.39 -20.70 -18.42
N ALA A 27 12.49 -19.68 -17.55
CA ALA A 27 11.37 -18.78 -17.26
C ALA A 27 10.85 -18.20 -18.57
N SER A 28 9.56 -18.29 -18.80
CA SER A 28 8.97 -17.68 -20.00
C SER A 28 9.04 -16.15 -19.85
N PRO A 29 9.14 -15.38 -20.95
CA PRO A 29 9.13 -13.92 -20.90
C PRO A 29 7.93 -13.36 -20.12
N GLY A 30 6.78 -14.06 -20.14
CA GLY A 30 5.60 -13.71 -19.36
C GLY A 30 5.79 -13.88 -17.84
N ASP A 31 6.61 -14.83 -17.40
CA ASP A 31 6.90 -15.05 -15.98
C ASP A 31 7.81 -13.93 -15.42
N GLU A 32 8.72 -13.41 -16.22
CA GLU A 32 9.59 -12.30 -15.84
C GLU A 32 8.79 -10.99 -15.71
N VAL A 33 7.93 -10.70 -16.68
CA VAL A 33 7.05 -9.52 -16.61
C VAL A 33 6.12 -9.59 -15.40
N SER A 34 5.54 -10.77 -15.12
CA SER A 34 4.66 -10.93 -13.96
C SER A 34 5.39 -10.74 -12.62
N ARG A 35 6.66 -11.17 -12.52
CA ARG A 35 7.52 -10.94 -11.34
C ARG A 35 7.86 -9.46 -11.18
N LEU A 36 8.21 -8.76 -12.27
CA LEU A 36 8.49 -7.33 -12.24
C LEU A 36 7.26 -6.52 -11.79
N VAL A 37 6.10 -6.80 -12.35
CA VAL A 37 4.85 -6.15 -11.94
C VAL A 37 4.55 -6.42 -10.46
N ALA A 38 4.73 -7.66 -10.00
CA ALA A 38 4.52 -8.00 -8.60
C ALA A 38 5.49 -7.27 -7.65
N SER A 39 6.76 -7.13 -8.04
CA SER A 39 7.77 -6.40 -7.25
C SER A 39 7.48 -4.90 -7.20
N LEU A 40 7.08 -4.29 -8.32
CA LEU A 40 6.69 -2.88 -8.38
C LEU A 40 5.46 -2.58 -7.51
N LEU A 41 4.46 -3.45 -7.54
CA LEU A 41 3.28 -3.33 -6.68
C LEU A 41 3.63 -3.46 -5.19
N ALA A 42 4.53 -4.38 -4.85
CA ALA A 42 5.00 -4.52 -3.47
C ALA A 42 5.79 -3.28 -3.02
N ALA A 43 6.71 -2.77 -3.85
CA ALA A 43 7.46 -1.55 -3.56
C ALA A 43 6.53 -0.34 -3.36
N LYS A 44 5.51 -0.19 -4.21
CA LYS A 44 4.49 0.85 -4.05
C LYS A 44 3.68 0.66 -2.76
N GLY A 45 3.35 -0.58 -2.37
CA GLY A 45 2.69 -0.88 -1.12
C GLY A 45 3.50 -0.42 0.10
N VAL A 46 4.80 -0.73 0.12
CA VAL A 46 5.71 -0.27 1.18
C VAL A 46 5.79 1.25 1.21
N LEU A 47 5.98 1.90 0.05
CA LEU A 47 6.04 3.36 -0.03
C LEU A 47 4.75 4.01 0.49
N THR A 48 3.59 3.47 0.13
CA THR A 48 2.29 3.97 0.61
C THR A 48 2.17 3.82 2.13
N ALA A 49 2.57 2.68 2.69
CA ALA A 49 2.52 2.45 4.13
C ALA A 49 3.45 3.40 4.89
N VAL A 50 4.67 3.60 4.41
CA VAL A 50 5.64 4.55 5.01
C VAL A 50 5.13 5.98 4.92
N SER A 51 4.58 6.39 3.77
CA SER A 51 4.00 7.74 3.60
C SER A 51 2.81 7.96 4.53
N ALA A 52 1.95 6.96 4.70
CA ALA A 52 0.81 7.05 5.61
C ALA A 52 1.25 7.19 7.08
N LEU A 53 2.30 6.45 7.49
CA LEU A 53 2.91 6.60 8.83
C LEU A 53 3.50 8.00 9.03
N ALA A 54 4.22 8.52 8.04
CA ALA A 54 4.78 9.87 8.09
C ALA A 54 3.66 10.92 8.22
N VAL A 55 2.57 10.79 7.46
CA VAL A 55 1.41 11.67 7.58
C VAL A 55 0.80 11.58 8.98
N MET A 56 0.59 10.38 9.53
CA MET A 56 0.06 10.21 10.88
C MET A 56 0.93 10.86 11.96
N ALA A 57 2.26 10.81 11.80
CA ALA A 57 3.19 11.43 12.74
C ALA A 57 3.18 12.96 12.68
N VAL A 58 3.03 13.54 11.47
CA VAL A 58 3.07 14.99 11.25
C VAL A 58 1.72 15.66 11.50
N LEU A 59 0.62 14.93 11.30
CA LEU A 59 -0.75 15.45 11.36
C LEU A 59 -1.09 16.18 12.66
N PRO A 60 -0.76 15.69 13.89
CA PRO A 60 -1.05 16.39 15.14
C PRO A 60 -0.34 17.74 15.21
N TRP A 61 0.91 17.79 14.77
CA TRP A 61 1.70 19.01 14.76
C TRP A 61 1.14 20.04 13.78
N VAL A 62 0.81 19.64 12.55
CA VAL A 62 0.23 20.52 11.54
C VAL A 62 -1.13 21.07 11.99
N THR A 63 -1.98 20.23 12.55
CA THR A 63 -3.31 20.65 13.03
C THR A 63 -3.21 21.60 14.23
N ALA A 64 -2.27 21.38 15.15
CA ALA A 64 -2.01 22.28 16.28
C ALA A 64 -1.47 23.63 15.79
N SER A 65 -0.45 23.63 14.92
CA SER A 65 0.14 24.85 14.37
C SER A 65 -0.89 25.69 13.58
N LEU A 66 -1.76 25.02 12.82
CA LEU A 66 -2.81 25.71 12.07
C LEU A 66 -3.85 26.37 13.00
N ARG A 67 -4.26 25.66 14.07
CA ARG A 67 -5.17 26.25 15.07
C ARG A 67 -4.57 27.49 15.74
N THR A 68 -3.30 27.44 16.10
CA THR A 68 -2.60 28.58 16.70
C THR A 68 -2.52 29.75 15.71
N ALA A 69 -2.08 29.50 14.47
CA ALA A 69 -1.98 30.54 13.45
C ALA A 69 -3.31 31.20 13.12
N VAL A 70 -4.40 30.43 13.12
CA VAL A 70 -5.76 30.99 12.91
C VAL A 70 -6.22 31.82 14.10
N ALA A 71 -5.97 31.34 15.33
CA ALA A 71 -6.32 32.08 16.53
C ALA A 71 -5.58 33.44 16.62
N GLU A 72 -4.32 33.46 16.22
CA GLU A 72 -3.49 34.68 16.21
C GLU A 72 -3.85 35.67 15.10
N SER A 73 -4.15 35.14 13.89
CA SER A 73 -4.43 35.98 12.72
C SER A 73 -5.87 36.47 12.64
N GLY A 74 -6.81 35.85 13.38
CA GLY A 74 -8.25 36.10 13.24
C GLY A 74 -8.80 35.81 11.85
N ALA A 75 -8.02 35.09 11.00
CA ALA A 75 -8.38 34.82 9.64
C ALA A 75 -9.51 33.78 9.57
N ALA A 76 -10.52 34.04 8.72
CA ALA A 76 -11.58 33.09 8.46
C ALA A 76 -11.02 31.90 7.68
N LEU A 77 -11.15 30.68 8.24
CA LEU A 77 -10.80 29.45 7.56
C LEU A 77 -11.83 29.11 6.47
N PRO A 78 -11.40 28.53 5.34
CA PRO A 78 -12.31 27.89 4.42
C PRO A 78 -13.17 26.84 5.15
N PRO A 79 -14.49 26.78 4.87
CA PRO A 79 -15.40 25.91 5.65
C PRO A 79 -15.00 24.44 5.64
N ALA A 80 -14.40 23.95 4.53
CA ALA A 80 -13.87 22.59 4.44
C ALA A 80 -12.72 22.33 5.42
N LEU A 81 -11.80 23.28 5.60
CA LEU A 81 -10.69 23.20 6.54
C LEU A 81 -11.18 23.30 7.99
N ALA A 82 -12.11 24.22 8.28
CA ALA A 82 -12.70 24.36 9.60
C ALA A 82 -13.37 23.06 10.04
N TRP A 83 -14.21 22.49 9.19
CA TRP A 83 -14.90 21.20 9.44
C TRP A 83 -13.91 20.05 9.70
N THR A 84 -12.81 20.00 8.95
CA THR A 84 -11.81 18.93 9.10
C THR A 84 -11.00 19.09 10.38
N LEU A 85 -10.70 20.34 10.79
CA LEU A 85 -10.00 20.61 12.05
C LEU A 85 -10.85 20.32 13.29
N GLU A 86 -12.17 20.43 13.18
CA GLU A 86 -13.09 20.01 14.24
C GLU A 86 -13.12 18.49 14.41
N ARG A 87 -12.81 17.74 13.35
CA ARG A 87 -12.89 16.27 13.31
C ARG A 87 -11.58 15.62 12.89
N PRO A 88 -10.49 15.79 13.65
CA PRO A 88 -9.16 15.30 13.26
C PRO A 88 -9.10 13.77 13.10
N TRP A 89 -10.01 13.06 13.77
CA TRP A 89 -10.09 11.59 13.66
C TRP A 89 -10.35 11.11 12.23
N ILE A 90 -11.00 11.91 11.37
CA ILE A 90 -11.26 11.57 9.95
C ILE A 90 -9.93 11.44 9.20
N LEU A 91 -9.02 12.38 9.42
CA LEU A 91 -7.69 12.36 8.80
C LEU A 91 -6.86 11.16 9.28
N PHE A 92 -6.95 10.84 10.57
CA PHE A 92 -6.31 9.63 11.11
C PHE A 92 -6.90 8.36 10.52
N ALA A 93 -8.23 8.29 10.37
CA ALA A 93 -8.90 7.14 9.76
C ALA A 93 -8.48 6.95 8.29
N LEU A 94 -8.38 8.04 7.53
CA LEU A 94 -7.89 8.00 6.14
C LEU A 94 -6.42 7.56 6.05
N ALA A 95 -5.56 8.07 6.93
CA ALA A 95 -4.17 7.68 6.98
C ALA A 95 -4.00 6.21 7.39
N LEU A 96 -4.77 5.75 8.38
CA LEU A 96 -4.80 4.35 8.80
C LEU A 96 -5.30 3.44 7.67
N GLN A 97 -6.34 3.84 6.94
CA GLN A 97 -6.84 3.11 5.77
C GLN A 97 -5.77 3.00 4.68
N ALA A 98 -5.03 4.10 4.39
CA ALA A 98 -3.94 4.09 3.43
C ALA A 98 -2.81 3.14 3.88
N PHE A 99 -2.47 3.14 5.17
CA PHE A 99 -1.49 2.23 5.76
C PHE A 99 -1.91 0.76 5.60
N VAL A 100 -3.14 0.41 6.02
CA VAL A 100 -3.66 -0.96 5.90
C VAL A 100 -3.70 -1.40 4.44
N SER A 101 -4.14 -0.53 3.52
CA SER A 101 -4.15 -0.83 2.08
C SER A 101 -2.73 -1.06 1.54
N GLY A 102 -1.73 -0.29 2.00
CA GLY A 102 -0.32 -0.48 1.66
C GLY A 102 0.20 -1.83 2.12
N VAL A 103 -0.06 -2.22 3.36
CA VAL A 103 0.31 -3.53 3.91
C VAL A 103 -0.41 -4.66 3.15
N CYS A 104 -1.71 -4.52 2.86
CA CYS A 104 -2.46 -5.51 2.10
C CYS A 104 -1.90 -5.73 0.69
N MET A 105 -1.38 -4.68 0.02
CA MET A 105 -0.71 -4.83 -1.28
C MET A 105 0.55 -5.70 -1.21
N VAL A 106 1.26 -5.69 -0.09
CA VAL A 106 2.46 -6.52 0.12
C VAL A 106 2.07 -7.97 0.41
N VAL A 107 1.08 -8.18 1.28
CA VAL A 107 0.73 -9.50 1.83
C VAL A 107 -0.20 -10.27 0.90
N THR A 108 -1.22 -9.62 0.33
CA THR A 108 -2.26 -10.28 -0.48
C THR A 108 -1.93 -10.26 -1.96
N ARG A 109 -1.97 -11.43 -2.62
CA ARG A 109 -1.83 -11.51 -4.09
C ARG A 109 -3.15 -11.19 -4.81
N ARG A 110 -4.29 -11.48 -4.19
CA ARG A 110 -5.62 -11.29 -4.76
C ARG A 110 -6.16 -9.90 -4.41
N GLY A 111 -6.65 -9.16 -5.39
CA GLY A 111 -7.25 -7.83 -5.16
C GLY A 111 -6.27 -6.66 -5.06
N ARG A 112 -4.98 -6.84 -5.33
CA ARG A 112 -3.95 -5.79 -5.29
C ARG A 112 -4.33 -4.51 -6.03
N TRP A 113 -5.03 -4.62 -7.14
CA TRP A 113 -5.45 -3.46 -7.95
C TRP A 113 -6.48 -2.58 -7.22
N ILE A 114 -7.39 -3.20 -6.45
CA ILE A 114 -8.38 -2.47 -5.65
C ILE A 114 -7.66 -1.67 -4.56
N HIS A 115 -6.75 -2.32 -3.82
CA HIS A 115 -5.95 -1.66 -2.80
C HIS A 115 -5.07 -0.56 -3.37
N LEU A 116 -4.52 -0.75 -4.57
CA LEU A 116 -3.75 0.25 -5.30
C LEU A 116 -4.60 1.50 -5.59
N ALA A 117 -5.79 1.33 -6.16
CA ALA A 117 -6.68 2.44 -6.48
C ALA A 117 -7.11 3.18 -5.22
N VAL A 118 -7.61 2.46 -4.22
CA VAL A 118 -8.07 3.03 -2.94
C VAL A 118 -6.94 3.79 -2.25
N SER A 119 -5.76 3.19 -2.11
CA SER A 119 -4.63 3.83 -1.44
C SER A 119 -4.12 5.07 -2.19
N SER A 120 -4.13 5.04 -3.52
CA SER A 120 -3.69 6.18 -4.34
C SER A 120 -4.64 7.37 -4.19
N VAL A 121 -5.95 7.14 -4.22
CA VAL A 121 -6.96 8.18 -4.01
C VAL A 121 -6.86 8.75 -2.59
N THR A 122 -6.79 7.88 -1.58
CA THR A 122 -6.67 8.30 -0.19
C THR A 122 -5.41 9.13 0.05
N LEU A 123 -4.26 8.70 -0.48
CA LEU A 123 -3.01 9.43 -0.35
C LEU A 123 -3.07 10.79 -1.07
N ALA A 124 -3.67 10.85 -2.26
CA ALA A 124 -3.87 12.11 -2.99
C ALA A 124 -4.73 13.11 -2.19
N VAL A 125 -5.80 12.64 -1.56
CA VAL A 125 -6.65 13.46 -0.68
C VAL A 125 -5.87 13.99 0.51
N LEU A 126 -5.07 13.14 1.17
CA LEU A 126 -4.24 13.55 2.32
C LEU A 126 -3.17 14.56 1.93
N VAL A 127 -2.49 14.37 0.80
CA VAL A 127 -1.48 15.31 0.29
C VAL A 127 -2.11 16.64 -0.09
N LEU A 128 -3.28 16.63 -0.75
CA LEU A 128 -4.02 17.84 -1.07
C LEU A 128 -4.42 18.61 0.20
N PHE A 129 -4.92 17.90 1.21
CA PHE A 129 -5.27 18.50 2.50
C PHE A 129 -4.06 19.13 3.18
N LEU A 130 -2.93 18.43 3.25
CA LEU A 130 -1.68 18.98 3.81
C LEU A 130 -1.21 20.21 3.04
N GLY A 131 -1.30 20.20 1.71
CA GLY A 131 -0.97 21.35 0.86
C GLY A 131 -1.86 22.56 1.16
N LEU A 132 -3.16 22.35 1.34
CA LEU A 132 -4.10 23.41 1.71
C LEU A 132 -3.81 23.97 3.12
N CYS A 133 -3.46 23.10 4.07
CA CYS A 133 -3.05 23.54 5.42
C CYS A 133 -1.78 24.41 5.37
N LEU A 134 -0.77 23.96 4.64
CA LEU A 134 0.47 24.73 4.47
C LEU A 134 0.22 26.08 3.79
N LEU A 135 -0.61 26.11 2.76
CA LEU A 135 -0.98 27.36 2.09
C LEU A 135 -1.71 28.31 3.03
N ALA A 136 -2.61 27.79 3.88
CA ALA A 136 -3.30 28.60 4.88
C ALA A 136 -2.34 29.21 5.92
N ILE A 137 -1.36 28.41 6.40
CA ILE A 137 -0.32 28.88 7.32
C ILE A 137 0.53 30.00 6.67
N VAL A 138 1.01 29.76 5.44
CA VAL A 138 1.82 30.76 4.72
C VAL A 138 1.06 32.05 4.51
N ARG A 139 -0.23 31.99 4.15
CA ARG A 139 -1.07 33.19 3.99
C ARG A 139 -1.27 33.94 5.29
N SER A 140 -1.48 33.22 6.41
CA SER A 140 -1.63 33.88 7.72
C SER A 140 -0.33 34.59 8.13
N MET A 141 0.83 34.00 7.92
CA MET A 141 2.13 34.61 8.19
C MET A 141 2.40 35.83 7.30
N ALA A 142 2.05 35.76 6.01
CA ALA A 142 2.18 36.91 5.09
C ALA A 142 1.26 38.08 5.48
N GLY A 143 0.05 37.80 5.96
CA GLY A 143 -0.87 38.84 6.49
C GLY A 143 -0.32 39.54 7.71
N LEU A 144 0.32 38.83 8.63
CA LEU A 144 0.98 39.43 9.81
C LEU A 144 2.18 40.29 9.43
N ALA A 145 2.97 39.87 8.43
CA ALA A 145 4.12 40.66 7.95
C ALA A 145 3.72 41.92 7.18
N ALA A 146 2.55 41.97 6.57
CA ALA A 146 2.05 43.15 5.83
C ALA A 146 1.34 44.18 6.72
N GLY A 147 0.96 43.78 7.94
CA GLY A 147 0.28 44.66 8.92
C GLY A 147 1.21 45.28 9.98
N SER A 148 2.52 44.97 9.96
CA SER A 148 3.57 45.53 10.80
C SER A 148 4.33 46.63 10.03
#